data_e77cde96be4ca69016dee0121fb115d1
#
_entry.id   e77cde96be4ca69016dee0121fb115d1
#
_cell.length_a   1.000
_cell.length_b   1.000
_cell.length_c   1.000
_cell.angle_alpha   90.00
_cell.angle_beta   90.00
_cell.angle_gamma   90.00
#
_symmetry.space_group_name_H-M   'P 1'
#
loop_
_entity.id
_entity.type
_entity.pdbx_description
1 polymer ?
#
loop_
_entity_poly.entity_id
_entity_poly.type
_entity_poly.pdbx_seq_one_letter_code
_entity_poly.pdbx_strand_id
1 'polypeptide(L)'
;MNYFTQKKYQTFFFVLIFGSLCLNAQMRTYQSGNFTFKVPEAYLRERKDIPSFWISTVEDVTEFLYRNVKKGEIEIIGHSAGGRPIRAVVYGNARQGKGTSTFSGSLGFRDVKAYRGRNHDMTVYWGMAGVHGFELEGIVGIVNLISVIETGKDLRGKAWPEISEQAAKIDRLILIPIVNQDGRARLPLRMGKNYGSDNTVHEYLNTGGNPDGTIIGWPQIKEFIPLDFGKPGFPGGYPNDAGVNIQHDDFFGKRQPETQALFDFAALERPDLIMNMHTGAVYMTMHRPFCEPVLSAVFDSLYMYVQKRLTIENLQGTTKPENINPQRAPRDAYNIDTALNLHCGALSVVVESPSHTFDNKISGGALALHTPDMLLDAQLICHREAMRFLVETGGRSKWTPSPNR
;
A
#
# COMPACT_ATOMS: atom_id res chain seq x y z
N MET A 1 79.41 -14.83 -34.22
CA MET A 1 79.31 -13.38 -34.32
C MET A 1 77.85 -13.06 -34.61
N ASN A 2 77.06 -12.84 -33.59
CA ASN A 2 75.64 -12.43 -33.73
C ASN A 2 75.33 -11.37 -32.70
N TYR A 3 75.10 -10.16 -33.18
CA TYR A 3 74.70 -9.00 -32.40
C TYR A 3 73.25 -9.08 -32.14
N PHE A 4 72.83 -9.15 -30.85
CA PHE A 4 71.49 -8.93 -30.41
C PHE A 4 71.31 -7.48 -29.99
N THR A 5 70.49 -6.76 -30.74
CA THR A 5 70.01 -5.41 -30.40
C THR A 5 68.85 -5.51 -29.45
N GLN A 6 69.03 -5.06 -28.21
CA GLN A 6 67.90 -4.88 -27.25
C GLN A 6 67.15 -3.61 -27.58
N LYS A 7 65.88 -3.75 -27.93
CA LYS A 7 64.89 -2.65 -27.97
C LYS A 7 64.36 -2.47 -26.56
N LYS A 8 64.65 -1.34 -25.94
CA LYS A 8 63.96 -0.88 -24.70
C LYS A 8 62.54 -0.41 -25.04
N TYR A 9 61.54 -1.10 -24.55
CA TYR A 9 60.16 -0.60 -24.51
C TYR A 9 60.01 0.25 -23.26
N GLN A 10 59.82 1.56 -23.42
CA GLN A 10 59.34 2.44 -22.35
C GLN A 10 57.84 2.26 -22.27
N THR A 11 57.37 1.60 -21.22
CA THR A 11 55.94 1.49 -20.88
C THR A 11 55.52 2.76 -20.17
N PHE A 12 54.77 3.61 -20.85
CA PHE A 12 54.10 4.75 -20.23
C PHE A 12 52.91 4.22 -19.43
N PHE A 13 53.01 4.25 -18.10
CA PHE A 13 51.87 4.06 -17.22
C PHE A 13 51.06 5.36 -17.21
N PHE A 14 49.90 5.37 -17.92
CA PHE A 14 48.87 6.36 -17.70
C PHE A 14 48.13 5.99 -16.41
N VAL A 15 48.42 6.66 -15.32
CA VAL A 15 47.63 6.63 -14.12
C VAL A 15 46.37 7.47 -14.40
N LEU A 16 45.28 6.82 -14.80
CA LEU A 16 43.98 7.42 -14.78
C LEU A 16 43.56 7.61 -13.32
N ILE A 17 43.78 8.81 -12.81
CA ILE A 17 43.16 9.26 -11.56
C ILE A 17 41.68 9.43 -11.86
N PHE A 18 40.86 8.39 -11.60
CA PHE A 18 39.44 8.54 -11.41
C PHE A 18 39.23 9.33 -10.12
N GLY A 19 39.22 10.64 -10.25
CA GLY A 19 38.69 11.51 -9.21
C GLY A 19 37.20 11.13 -9.05
N SER A 20 36.89 10.40 -8.00
CA SER A 20 35.53 10.29 -7.50
C SER A 20 35.07 11.71 -7.21
N LEU A 21 34.37 12.32 -8.15
CA LEU A 21 33.53 13.47 -7.89
C LEU A 21 32.42 12.94 -6.95
N CYS A 22 32.75 12.95 -5.64
CA CYS A 22 31.71 13.02 -4.63
C CYS A 22 30.96 14.32 -4.91
N LEU A 23 29.94 14.26 -5.76
CA LEU A 23 28.89 15.26 -5.79
C LEU A 23 28.36 15.29 -4.35
N ASN A 24 28.83 16.27 -3.56
CA ASN A 24 28.18 16.62 -2.30
C ASN A 24 26.75 16.99 -2.66
N ALA A 25 25.85 16.00 -2.64
CA ALA A 25 24.43 16.22 -2.86
C ALA A 25 24.00 17.23 -1.81
N GLN A 26 23.51 18.38 -2.25
CA GLN A 26 22.99 19.39 -1.35
C GLN A 26 21.90 18.74 -0.49
N MET A 27 22.12 18.69 0.82
CA MET A 27 21.20 18.10 1.78
C MET A 27 20.23 19.16 2.27
N ARG A 28 18.96 18.86 2.20
CA ARG A 28 17.90 19.68 2.82
C ARG A 28 17.59 19.15 4.21
N THR A 29 17.65 20.04 5.20
CA THR A 29 17.20 19.76 6.56
C THR A 29 15.72 20.15 6.66
N TYR A 30 14.89 19.28 7.22
CA TYR A 30 13.49 19.58 7.53
C TYR A 30 13.06 18.89 8.82
N GLN A 31 12.00 19.39 9.40
CA GLN A 31 11.43 18.88 10.64
C GLN A 31 10.10 18.18 10.37
N SER A 32 9.90 17.03 10.98
CA SER A 32 8.63 16.30 11.00
C SER A 32 8.32 15.88 12.43
N GLY A 33 7.29 16.46 13.02
CA GLY A 33 7.00 16.29 14.45
C GLY A 33 8.20 16.73 15.32
N ASN A 34 8.68 15.85 16.17
CA ASN A 34 9.84 16.09 17.06
C ASN A 34 11.19 15.72 16.43
N PHE A 35 11.20 15.30 15.17
CA PHE A 35 12.38 14.79 14.50
C PHE A 35 12.89 15.74 13.42
N THR A 36 14.22 15.81 13.29
CA THR A 36 14.91 16.59 12.27
C THR A 36 15.68 15.65 11.37
N PHE A 37 15.45 15.72 10.06
CA PHE A 37 16.04 14.84 9.07
C PHE A 37 16.83 15.60 8.01
N LYS A 38 17.80 14.90 7.40
CA LYS A 38 18.56 15.39 6.25
C LYS A 38 18.31 14.46 5.06
N VAL A 39 17.80 15.03 3.97
CA VAL A 39 17.51 14.28 2.73
C VAL A 39 18.21 14.99 1.57
N PRO A 40 18.74 14.24 0.58
CA PRO A 40 19.25 14.88 -0.63
C PRO A 40 18.14 15.73 -1.28
N GLU A 41 18.42 17.03 -1.51
CA GLU A 41 17.41 17.95 -2.05
C GLU A 41 16.87 17.49 -3.41
N ALA A 42 17.72 16.82 -4.19
CA ALA A 42 17.34 16.23 -5.45
C ALA A 42 16.21 15.19 -5.32
N TYR A 43 16.09 14.51 -4.17
CA TYR A 43 15.07 13.50 -3.89
C TYR A 43 13.72 14.10 -3.50
N LEU A 44 13.74 15.35 -3.04
CA LEU A 44 12.52 16.11 -2.67
C LEU A 44 11.94 16.91 -3.84
N ARG A 45 12.23 16.53 -5.06
CA ARG A 45 11.70 17.20 -6.25
C ARG A 45 10.33 16.65 -6.59
N GLU A 46 9.36 17.53 -6.61
CA GLU A 46 8.03 17.23 -7.10
C GLU A 46 7.95 17.24 -8.63
N ARG A 47 6.97 16.56 -9.15
CA ARG A 47 6.56 16.67 -10.54
C ARG A 47 6.07 18.11 -10.81
N LYS A 48 6.43 18.71 -11.97
CA LYS A 48 6.00 20.06 -12.32
C LYS A 48 4.48 20.19 -12.51
N ASP A 49 3.91 19.16 -13.13
CA ASP A 49 2.48 19.12 -13.48
C ASP A 49 1.80 18.05 -12.62
N ILE A 50 1.48 18.38 -11.37
CA ILE A 50 0.72 17.50 -10.49
C ILE A 50 -0.75 17.60 -10.87
N PRO A 51 -1.40 16.50 -11.30
CA PRO A 51 -2.81 16.51 -11.64
C PRO A 51 -3.67 16.88 -10.42
N SER A 52 -4.77 17.60 -10.64
CA SER A 52 -5.67 18.03 -9.56
C SER A 52 -6.31 16.87 -8.79
N PHE A 53 -6.46 15.71 -9.43
CA PHE A 53 -6.98 14.49 -8.81
C PHE A 53 -5.97 13.79 -7.90
N TRP A 54 -4.69 14.18 -7.94
CA TRP A 54 -3.64 13.56 -7.15
C TRP A 54 -3.58 14.17 -5.75
N ILE A 55 -4.45 13.71 -4.89
CA ILE A 55 -4.57 14.12 -3.48
C ILE A 55 -3.91 13.04 -2.63
N SER A 56 -2.79 13.35 -1.97
CA SER A 56 -1.97 12.35 -1.29
C SER A 56 -1.41 12.76 0.06
N THR A 57 -1.27 14.06 0.38
CA THR A 57 -0.75 14.50 1.68
C THR A 57 -1.80 14.32 2.79
N VAL A 58 -1.36 14.26 4.04
CA VAL A 58 -2.27 14.14 5.20
C VAL A 58 -3.24 15.32 5.23
N GLU A 59 -2.75 16.51 4.95
CA GLU A 59 -3.53 17.76 4.95
C GLU A 59 -4.56 17.78 3.83
N ASP A 60 -4.12 17.54 2.59
CA ASP A 60 -5.00 17.55 1.40
C ASP A 60 -6.10 16.46 1.51
N VAL A 61 -5.73 15.25 1.97
CA VAL A 61 -6.69 14.16 2.20
C VAL A 61 -7.69 14.53 3.29
N THR A 62 -7.22 15.09 4.40
CA THR A 62 -8.10 15.53 5.49
C THR A 62 -9.08 16.59 5.01
N GLU A 63 -8.59 17.60 4.30
CA GLU A 63 -9.43 18.67 3.73
C GLU A 63 -10.45 18.09 2.74
N PHE A 64 -10.02 17.20 1.85
CA PHE A 64 -10.90 16.53 0.91
C PHE A 64 -12.04 15.80 1.63
N LEU A 65 -11.73 15.00 2.64
CA LEU A 65 -12.74 14.22 3.38
C LEU A 65 -13.81 15.13 3.98
N TYR A 66 -13.43 16.15 4.75
CA TYR A 66 -14.40 17.01 5.42
C TYR A 66 -15.21 17.88 4.44
N ARG A 67 -14.66 18.20 3.28
CA ARG A 67 -15.38 18.98 2.25
C ARG A 67 -16.34 18.13 1.42
N ASN A 68 -15.97 16.89 1.09
CA ASN A 68 -16.63 16.15 0.02
C ASN A 68 -17.46 14.94 0.51
N VAL A 69 -17.19 14.38 1.68
CA VAL A 69 -18.01 13.29 2.24
C VAL A 69 -19.35 13.86 2.75
N LYS A 70 -20.46 13.39 2.16
CA LYS A 70 -21.83 13.81 2.47
C LYS A 70 -22.78 12.64 2.66
N LYS A 71 -22.54 11.51 1.97
CA LYS A 71 -23.33 10.28 2.08
C LYS A 71 -22.78 9.34 3.14
N GLY A 72 -21.44 9.35 3.29
CA GLY A 72 -20.75 8.58 4.31
C GLY A 72 -20.54 9.35 5.60
N GLU A 73 -20.03 8.67 6.61
CA GLU A 73 -19.58 9.25 7.87
C GLU A 73 -18.07 9.16 7.98
N ILE A 74 -17.44 10.17 8.61
CA ILE A 74 -16.01 10.17 8.90
C ILE A 74 -15.83 9.75 10.34
N GLU A 75 -15.24 8.58 10.55
CA GLU A 75 -14.93 8.05 11.88
C GLU A 75 -13.43 8.20 12.16
N ILE A 76 -13.06 8.59 13.38
CA ILE A 76 -11.68 8.50 13.89
C ILE A 76 -11.57 7.15 14.59
N ILE A 77 -10.92 6.19 13.93
CA ILE A 77 -10.79 4.82 14.43
C ILE A 77 -9.64 4.66 15.44
N GLY A 78 -8.75 5.63 15.52
CA GLY A 78 -7.61 5.66 16.40
C GLY A 78 -6.66 6.80 16.09
N HIS A 79 -5.49 6.76 16.70
CA HIS A 79 -4.42 7.72 16.47
C HIS A 79 -3.11 7.00 16.20
N SER A 80 -2.22 7.60 15.41
CA SER A 80 -0.88 7.10 15.20
C SER A 80 0.00 7.24 16.45
N ALA A 81 1.18 6.64 16.44
CA ALA A 81 2.17 6.82 17.50
C ALA A 81 2.55 8.30 17.70
N GLY A 82 2.54 9.11 16.65
CA GLY A 82 2.73 10.57 16.69
C GLY A 82 1.48 11.37 17.07
N GLY A 83 0.37 10.70 17.41
CA GLY A 83 -0.88 11.34 17.85
C GLY A 83 -1.77 11.87 16.73
N ARG A 84 -1.51 11.54 15.47
CA ARG A 84 -2.32 11.96 14.32
C ARG A 84 -3.55 11.05 14.17
N PRO A 85 -4.77 11.59 13.96
CA PRO A 85 -5.99 10.80 13.87
C PRO A 85 -6.03 9.97 12.57
N ILE A 86 -6.36 8.67 12.71
CA ILE A 86 -6.61 7.76 11.59
C ILE A 86 -8.09 7.84 11.26
N ARG A 87 -8.41 8.25 10.02
CA ARG A 87 -9.78 8.48 9.57
C ARG A 87 -10.24 7.39 8.63
N ALA A 88 -11.42 6.86 8.91
CA ALA A 88 -12.17 5.99 8.02
C ALA A 88 -13.40 6.75 7.47
N VAL A 89 -13.71 6.56 6.20
CA VAL A 89 -15.01 6.93 5.64
C VAL A 89 -15.84 5.67 5.56
N VAL A 90 -17.03 5.70 6.16
CA VAL A 90 -17.90 4.54 6.28
C VAL A 90 -19.27 4.80 5.64
N TYR A 91 -19.79 3.80 4.95
CA TYR A 91 -21.11 3.83 4.31
C TYR A 91 -21.91 2.60 4.74
N GLY A 92 -23.22 2.74 4.84
CA GLY A 92 -24.11 1.67 5.26
C GLY A 92 -24.12 1.44 6.78
N ASN A 93 -24.87 0.46 7.23
CA ASN A 93 -25.08 0.20 8.65
C ASN A 93 -24.00 -0.73 9.21
N ALA A 94 -23.46 -0.37 10.38
CA ALA A 94 -22.49 -1.21 11.07
C ALA A 94 -23.13 -2.53 11.57
N ARG A 95 -22.32 -3.60 11.61
CA ARG A 95 -22.71 -4.83 12.31
C ARG A 95 -22.88 -4.57 13.81
N GLN A 96 -23.76 -5.31 14.44
CA GLN A 96 -23.98 -5.18 15.87
C GLN A 96 -23.02 -6.07 16.69
N GLY A 97 -22.31 -5.47 17.62
CA GLY A 97 -21.40 -6.15 18.55
C GLY A 97 -20.13 -6.69 17.88
N LYS A 98 -19.17 -7.05 18.69
CA LYS A 98 -17.90 -7.67 18.26
C LYS A 98 -18.13 -9.09 17.76
N GLY A 99 -17.32 -9.51 16.79
CA GLY A 99 -17.37 -10.88 16.28
C GLY A 99 -16.19 -11.23 15.41
N THR A 100 -16.14 -12.50 15.03
CA THR A 100 -15.10 -13.04 14.16
C THR A 100 -15.63 -14.21 13.36
N SER A 101 -15.10 -14.44 12.17
CA SER A 101 -15.35 -15.62 11.37
C SER A 101 -14.41 -16.77 11.67
N THR A 102 -13.44 -16.58 12.57
CA THR A 102 -12.52 -17.64 12.99
C THR A 102 -12.74 -18.02 14.45
N PHE A 103 -12.62 -19.31 14.76
CA PHE A 103 -12.71 -19.79 16.14
C PHE A 103 -11.52 -19.25 16.98
N SER A 104 -10.32 -19.21 16.39
CA SER A 104 -9.14 -18.63 17.04
C SER A 104 -9.35 -17.16 17.43
N GLY A 105 -10.01 -16.38 16.57
CA GLY A 105 -10.36 -14.99 16.89
C GLY A 105 -11.31 -14.89 18.07
N SER A 106 -12.31 -15.76 18.16
CA SER A 106 -13.25 -15.78 19.31
C SER A 106 -12.56 -16.13 20.63
N LEU A 107 -11.60 -17.04 20.60
CA LEU A 107 -10.75 -17.36 21.75
C LEU A 107 -9.88 -16.14 22.13
N GLY A 108 -9.32 -15.44 21.14
CA GLY A 108 -8.58 -14.20 21.35
C GLY A 108 -9.42 -13.11 22.00
N PHE A 109 -10.73 -13.05 21.72
CA PHE A 109 -11.67 -12.16 22.41
C PHE A 109 -12.09 -12.65 23.79
N ARG A 110 -11.72 -13.87 24.17
CA ARG A 110 -12.20 -14.58 25.37
C ARG A 110 -13.73 -14.67 25.43
N ASP A 111 -14.35 -14.73 24.25
CA ASP A 111 -15.80 -14.84 24.07
C ASP A 111 -16.11 -15.76 22.89
N VAL A 112 -16.40 -17.03 23.18
CA VAL A 112 -16.72 -18.04 22.17
C VAL A 112 -18.00 -17.67 21.39
N LYS A 113 -18.90 -16.88 21.98
CA LYS A 113 -20.14 -16.41 21.34
C LYS A 113 -19.84 -15.34 20.26
N ALA A 114 -18.65 -14.74 20.28
CA ALA A 114 -18.21 -13.84 19.23
C ALA A 114 -17.95 -14.58 17.91
N TYR A 115 -17.80 -15.92 17.91
CA TYR A 115 -17.68 -16.67 16.67
C TYR A 115 -18.94 -16.50 15.83
N ARG A 116 -18.74 -15.94 14.64
CA ARG A 116 -19.81 -15.57 13.70
C ARG A 116 -20.79 -14.50 14.18
N GLY A 117 -20.76 -13.97 15.35
CA GLY A 117 -21.56 -12.83 15.83
C GLY A 117 -22.84 -12.48 15.07
N ARG A 118 -23.59 -11.49 15.51
CA ARG A 118 -24.81 -11.03 14.82
C ARG A 118 -24.48 -10.44 13.45
N ASN A 119 -25.41 -10.57 12.49
CA ASN A 119 -25.30 -10.02 11.14
C ASN A 119 -24.06 -10.53 10.38
N HIS A 120 -23.67 -11.79 10.59
CA HIS A 120 -22.50 -12.40 9.94
C HIS A 120 -22.67 -12.59 8.42
N ASP A 121 -23.90 -12.51 7.92
CA ASP A 121 -24.31 -12.61 6.53
C ASP A 121 -24.23 -11.27 5.76
N MET A 122 -24.05 -10.15 6.46
CA MET A 122 -23.78 -8.87 5.81
C MET A 122 -22.46 -8.94 5.03
N THR A 123 -22.46 -8.30 3.87
CA THR A 123 -21.24 -8.09 3.08
C THR A 123 -20.53 -6.81 3.51
N VAL A 124 -19.27 -6.93 3.89
CA VAL A 124 -18.45 -5.79 4.33
C VAL A 124 -17.16 -5.73 3.54
N TYR A 125 -16.99 -4.63 2.82
CA TYR A 125 -15.80 -4.31 2.05
C TYR A 125 -14.96 -3.26 2.77
N TRP A 126 -13.64 -3.44 2.80
CA TRP A 126 -12.72 -2.48 3.37
C TRP A 126 -11.55 -2.22 2.39
N GLY A 127 -11.41 -0.98 1.93
CA GLY A 127 -10.22 -0.50 1.23
C GLY A 127 -9.35 0.32 2.17
N MET A 128 -8.06 0.03 2.23
CA MET A 128 -7.11 0.85 2.98
C MET A 128 -5.82 1.06 2.19
N ALA A 129 -5.13 2.17 2.49
CA ALA A 129 -3.88 2.54 1.86
C ALA A 129 -2.95 3.29 2.83
N GLY A 130 -1.75 3.60 2.38
CA GLY A 130 -0.81 4.39 3.16
C GLY A 130 -0.35 3.70 4.44
N VAL A 131 -0.26 2.37 4.45
CA VAL A 131 0.46 1.60 5.48
C VAL A 131 1.94 1.97 5.45
N HIS A 132 2.45 2.23 4.26
CA HIS A 132 3.73 2.87 4.03
C HIS A 132 3.52 4.28 3.46
N GLY A 133 4.14 5.27 4.07
CA GLY A 133 3.80 6.69 3.84
C GLY A 133 4.18 7.25 2.47
N PHE A 134 5.05 6.59 1.69
CA PHE A 134 5.41 7.03 0.34
C PHE A 134 4.77 6.19 -0.78
N GLU A 135 3.91 5.27 -0.44
CA GLU A 135 3.13 4.48 -1.39
C GLU A 135 1.82 5.22 -1.70
N LEU A 136 1.92 6.20 -2.61
CA LEU A 136 0.90 7.23 -2.80
C LEU A 136 -0.27 6.78 -3.67
N GLU A 137 -0.07 5.82 -4.56
CA GLU A 137 -1.06 5.38 -5.55
C GLU A 137 -2.34 4.86 -4.89
N GLY A 138 -2.18 4.05 -3.84
CA GLY A 138 -3.29 3.55 -3.04
C GLY A 138 -4.07 4.68 -2.36
N ILE A 139 -3.37 5.68 -1.81
CA ILE A 139 -3.99 6.86 -1.18
C ILE A 139 -4.85 7.61 -2.21
N VAL A 140 -4.27 7.91 -3.37
CA VAL A 140 -4.97 8.60 -4.47
C VAL A 140 -6.15 7.75 -4.97
N GLY A 141 -5.98 6.43 -5.06
CA GLY A 141 -7.03 5.48 -5.44
C GLY A 141 -8.22 5.54 -4.49
N ILE A 142 -7.99 5.45 -3.18
CA ILE A 142 -9.04 5.51 -2.15
C ILE A 142 -9.75 6.87 -2.15
N VAL A 143 -9.02 7.99 -2.26
CA VAL A 143 -9.61 9.32 -2.32
C VAL A 143 -10.53 9.46 -3.53
N ASN A 144 -10.10 9.00 -4.71
CA ASN A 144 -10.93 9.02 -5.91
C ASN A 144 -12.10 8.04 -5.85
N LEU A 145 -11.94 6.87 -5.20
CA LEU A 145 -13.04 5.94 -4.94
C LEU A 145 -14.11 6.58 -4.06
N ILE A 146 -13.73 7.31 -3.01
CA ILE A 146 -14.66 8.10 -2.19
C ILE A 146 -15.42 9.10 -3.07
N SER A 147 -14.71 9.85 -3.95
CA SER A 147 -15.35 10.77 -4.89
C SER A 147 -16.39 10.06 -5.78
N VAL A 148 -16.07 8.87 -6.29
CA VAL A 148 -17.01 8.09 -7.11
C VAL A 148 -18.25 7.68 -6.31
N ILE A 149 -18.11 7.23 -5.07
CA ILE A 149 -19.25 6.82 -4.22
C ILE A 149 -20.11 8.03 -3.88
N GLU A 150 -19.51 9.18 -3.60
CA GLU A 150 -20.22 10.42 -3.28
C GLU A 150 -20.95 11.02 -4.49
N THR A 151 -20.31 10.99 -5.68
CA THR A 151 -20.76 11.79 -6.84
C THR A 151 -21.03 11.00 -8.12
N GLY A 152 -20.62 9.73 -8.18
CA GLY A 152 -20.62 8.91 -9.40
C GLY A 152 -19.40 9.14 -10.30
N LYS A 153 -18.49 10.08 -9.94
CA LYS A 153 -17.32 10.47 -10.75
C LYS A 153 -16.06 10.53 -9.91
N ASP A 154 -14.93 10.19 -10.52
CA ASP A 154 -13.63 10.49 -9.94
C ASP A 154 -13.29 11.99 -10.01
N LEU A 155 -12.18 12.40 -9.43
CA LEU A 155 -11.76 13.81 -9.39
C LEU A 155 -11.31 14.36 -10.76
N ARG A 156 -11.20 13.51 -11.79
CA ARG A 156 -11.04 13.94 -13.19
C ARG A 156 -12.37 14.29 -13.85
N GLY A 157 -13.48 13.91 -13.20
CA GLY A 157 -14.83 14.01 -13.77
C GLY A 157 -15.24 12.78 -14.61
N LYS A 158 -14.42 11.73 -14.68
CA LYS A 158 -14.75 10.46 -15.34
C LYS A 158 -15.80 9.71 -14.52
N ALA A 159 -16.90 9.33 -15.17
CA ALA A 159 -17.98 8.55 -14.54
C ALA A 159 -17.58 7.09 -14.37
N TRP A 160 -17.96 6.50 -13.23
CA TRP A 160 -17.74 5.10 -12.88
C TRP A 160 -19.04 4.44 -12.41
N PRO A 161 -20.04 4.26 -13.30
CA PRO A 161 -21.35 3.73 -12.93
C PRO A 161 -21.25 2.33 -12.30
N GLU A 162 -20.35 1.48 -12.79
CA GLU A 162 -20.16 0.12 -12.25
C GLU A 162 -19.67 0.14 -10.80
N ILE A 163 -18.80 1.08 -10.42
CA ILE A 163 -18.35 1.24 -9.01
C ILE A 163 -19.53 1.63 -8.14
N SER A 164 -20.32 2.64 -8.56
CA SER A 164 -21.49 3.11 -7.82
C SER A 164 -22.54 2.00 -7.66
N GLU A 165 -22.74 1.20 -8.69
CA GLU A 165 -23.65 0.06 -8.66
C GLU A 165 -23.19 -1.03 -7.67
N GLN A 166 -21.91 -1.39 -7.68
CA GLN A 166 -21.38 -2.40 -6.76
C GLN A 166 -21.38 -1.90 -5.31
N ALA A 167 -20.97 -0.66 -5.09
CA ALA A 167 -20.99 -0.05 -3.77
C ALA A 167 -22.39 -0.03 -3.15
N ALA A 168 -23.42 0.22 -3.95
CA ALA A 168 -24.83 0.21 -3.49
C ALA A 168 -25.36 -1.18 -3.08
N LYS A 169 -24.69 -2.26 -3.51
CA LYS A 169 -25.05 -3.65 -3.19
C LYS A 169 -24.30 -4.21 -1.98
N ILE A 170 -23.30 -3.49 -1.48
CA ILE A 170 -22.52 -3.87 -0.31
C ILE A 170 -23.17 -3.27 0.93
N ASP A 171 -23.39 -4.08 1.96
CA ASP A 171 -24.09 -3.65 3.18
C ASP A 171 -23.28 -2.63 3.99
N ARG A 172 -21.95 -2.78 4.02
CA ARG A 172 -21.04 -1.87 4.72
C ARG A 172 -19.75 -1.67 3.91
N LEU A 173 -19.40 -0.42 3.63
CA LEU A 173 -18.21 -0.06 2.91
C LEU A 173 -17.32 0.84 3.80
N ILE A 174 -16.05 0.50 3.90
CA ILE A 174 -15.06 1.17 4.76
C ILE A 174 -13.87 1.58 3.91
N LEU A 175 -13.48 2.85 3.96
CA LEU A 175 -12.36 3.39 3.19
C LEU A 175 -11.41 4.19 4.09
N ILE A 176 -10.16 3.73 4.21
CA ILE A 176 -9.12 4.38 5.01
C ILE A 176 -8.00 4.84 4.07
N PRO A 177 -7.94 6.13 3.71
CA PRO A 177 -6.95 6.61 2.76
C PRO A 177 -5.51 6.52 3.25
N ILE A 178 -5.27 6.79 4.54
CA ILE A 178 -3.93 6.78 5.13
C ILE A 178 -3.98 6.08 6.49
N VAL A 179 -3.32 4.94 6.60
CA VAL A 179 -3.18 4.20 7.87
C VAL A 179 -2.01 4.76 8.67
N ASN A 180 -0.80 4.80 8.08
CA ASN A 180 0.39 5.35 8.71
C ASN A 180 0.48 6.87 8.48
N GLN A 181 -0.26 7.60 9.30
CA GLN A 181 -0.29 9.06 9.26
C GLN A 181 1.10 9.68 9.48
N ASP A 182 1.92 9.04 10.33
CA ASP A 182 3.25 9.53 10.69
C ASP A 182 4.23 9.38 9.54
N GLY A 183 4.31 8.20 8.96
CA GLY A 183 5.14 7.93 7.79
C GLY A 183 4.78 8.82 6.61
N ARG A 184 3.47 9.08 6.39
CA ARG A 184 3.01 9.99 5.34
C ARG A 184 3.35 11.44 5.63
N ALA A 185 3.12 11.92 6.85
CA ALA A 185 3.39 13.30 7.25
C ALA A 185 4.90 13.64 7.23
N ARG A 186 5.77 12.61 7.37
CA ARG A 186 7.21 12.78 7.31
C ARG A 186 7.73 13.16 5.92
N LEU A 187 6.95 12.96 4.88
CA LEU A 187 7.35 13.15 3.48
C LEU A 187 6.68 14.41 2.90
N PRO A 188 7.41 15.51 2.68
CA PRO A 188 6.85 16.79 2.27
C PRO A 188 6.57 16.87 0.75
N LEU A 189 6.12 15.76 0.14
CA LEU A 189 5.86 15.67 -1.30
C LEU A 189 4.41 15.24 -1.56
N ARG A 190 3.73 15.98 -2.43
CA ARG A 190 2.43 15.56 -2.96
C ARG A 190 2.60 14.49 -4.04
N MET A 191 3.55 14.69 -4.94
CA MET A 191 3.86 13.75 -6.02
C MET A 191 5.34 13.88 -6.39
N GLY A 192 6.11 12.81 -6.19
CA GLY A 192 7.51 12.77 -6.56
C GLY A 192 7.72 12.90 -8.07
N LYS A 193 8.91 13.38 -8.48
CA LYS A 193 9.33 13.34 -9.88
C LYS A 193 9.47 11.89 -10.33
N ASN A 194 9.19 11.62 -11.60
CA ASN A 194 9.53 10.34 -12.25
C ASN A 194 11.02 10.34 -12.63
N TYR A 195 11.71 9.26 -12.30
CA TYR A 195 13.16 9.07 -12.54
C TYR A 195 13.46 8.02 -13.62
N GLY A 196 12.48 7.71 -14.47
CA GLY A 196 12.61 6.68 -15.50
C GLY A 196 12.76 5.28 -14.87
N SER A 197 13.74 4.50 -15.30
CA SER A 197 13.97 3.15 -14.75
C SER A 197 14.75 3.11 -13.44
N ASP A 198 15.07 4.26 -12.86
CA ASP A 198 15.80 4.36 -11.60
C ASP A 198 14.82 4.45 -10.41
N ASN A 199 14.80 3.41 -9.58
CA ASN A 199 13.95 3.35 -8.39
C ASN A 199 14.66 3.82 -7.10
N THR A 200 15.91 4.27 -7.19
CA THR A 200 16.73 4.67 -6.03
C THR A 200 16.02 5.69 -5.15
N VAL A 201 15.41 6.72 -5.76
CA VAL A 201 14.71 7.77 -5.01
C VAL A 201 13.45 7.23 -4.34
N HIS A 202 12.71 6.36 -5.02
CA HIS A 202 11.55 5.67 -4.45
C HIS A 202 11.95 4.87 -3.21
N GLU A 203 12.94 4.01 -3.36
CA GLU A 203 13.44 3.17 -2.26
C GLU A 203 13.94 4.02 -1.08
N TYR A 204 14.72 5.07 -1.35
CA TYR A 204 15.22 5.96 -0.29
C TYR A 204 14.09 6.65 0.47
N LEU A 205 13.10 7.20 -0.24
CA LEU A 205 11.98 7.88 0.40
C LEU A 205 11.02 6.92 1.10
N ASN A 206 10.91 5.69 0.61
CA ASN A 206 10.04 4.67 1.16
C ASN A 206 10.68 3.96 2.36
N THR A 207 11.89 3.39 2.18
CA THR A 207 12.55 2.55 3.19
C THR A 207 13.62 3.27 4.01
N GLY A 208 13.98 4.49 3.63
CA GLY A 208 14.97 5.28 4.33
C GLY A 208 16.39 5.13 3.83
N GLY A 209 17.27 5.99 4.36
CA GLY A 209 18.70 6.02 4.05
C GLY A 209 19.58 6.22 5.27
N ASN A 210 20.76 5.61 5.22
CA ASN A 210 21.82 5.75 6.22
C ASN A 210 22.51 7.12 6.10
N PRO A 211 23.27 7.57 7.13
CA PRO A 211 24.01 8.83 7.07
C PRO A 211 25.05 8.92 5.94
N ASP A 212 25.55 7.78 5.47
CA ASP A 212 26.49 7.68 4.33
C ASP A 212 25.77 7.73 2.96
N GLY A 213 24.44 7.85 2.94
CA GLY A 213 23.62 7.91 1.72
C GLY A 213 23.23 6.56 1.16
N THR A 214 23.62 5.44 1.76
CA THR A 214 23.15 4.12 1.36
C THR A 214 21.70 3.92 1.77
N ILE A 215 20.93 3.15 0.97
CA ILE A 215 19.53 2.84 1.26
C ILE A 215 19.48 1.79 2.38
N ILE A 216 18.54 1.95 3.33
CA ILE A 216 18.25 0.92 4.33
C ILE A 216 17.67 -0.30 3.62
N GLY A 217 16.64 -0.09 2.82
CA GLY A 217 16.08 -1.10 1.92
C GLY A 217 15.19 -2.14 2.60
N TRP A 218 14.55 -2.90 1.74
CA TRP A 218 13.80 -4.09 2.10
C TRP A 218 14.74 -5.31 1.96
N PRO A 219 14.78 -6.31 2.89
CA PRO A 219 13.86 -6.48 4.03
C PRO A 219 14.27 -5.83 5.35
N GLN A 220 15.36 -5.07 5.41
CA GLN A 220 15.92 -4.55 6.67
C GLN A 220 14.94 -3.64 7.42
N ILE A 221 14.08 -2.91 6.71
CA ILE A 221 13.05 -2.05 7.29
C ILE A 221 11.80 -2.83 7.76
N LYS A 222 11.78 -4.14 7.62
CA LYS A 222 10.62 -4.98 7.84
C LYS A 222 10.42 -5.41 9.31
N GLU A 223 11.42 -5.19 10.15
CA GLU A 223 11.39 -5.64 11.53
C GLU A 223 10.40 -4.82 12.37
N PHE A 224 9.73 -5.50 13.35
CA PHE A 224 8.92 -4.82 14.36
C PHE A 224 9.78 -4.19 15.48
N ILE A 225 11.06 -4.46 15.49
CA ILE A 225 12.01 -3.82 16.40
C ILE A 225 12.12 -2.34 16.02
N PRO A 226 11.84 -1.40 16.94
CA PRO A 226 11.81 0.00 16.61
C PRO A 226 13.12 0.51 16.03
N LEU A 227 13.04 1.19 14.89
CA LEU A 227 14.15 1.92 14.31
C LEU A 227 14.47 3.12 15.21
N ASP A 228 15.71 3.20 15.68
CA ASP A 228 16.18 4.37 16.41
C ASP A 228 16.45 5.51 15.43
N PHE A 229 15.57 6.52 15.40
CA PHE A 229 15.66 7.67 14.48
C PHE A 229 16.92 8.52 14.63
N GLY A 230 17.70 8.30 15.68
CA GLY A 230 19.01 8.93 15.83
C GLY A 230 20.13 8.31 14.99
N LYS A 231 19.89 7.14 14.40
CA LYS A 231 20.91 6.38 13.63
C LYS A 231 20.82 6.58 12.11
N PRO A 232 19.66 6.46 11.44
CA PRO A 232 19.56 6.70 10.01
C PRO A 232 19.70 8.18 9.68
N GLY A 233 20.14 8.48 8.46
CA GLY A 233 20.08 9.83 7.93
C GLY A 233 18.64 10.27 7.71
N PHE A 234 17.82 9.34 7.20
CA PHE A 234 16.39 9.50 6.99
C PHE A 234 15.68 8.15 7.18
N PRO A 235 14.61 8.05 8.01
CA PRO A 235 13.95 6.78 8.31
C PRO A 235 12.96 6.31 7.24
N GLY A 236 12.72 7.10 6.18
CA GLY A 236 11.72 6.77 5.16
C GLY A 236 10.27 6.92 5.61
N GLY A 237 9.36 6.46 4.76
CA GLY A 237 7.92 6.46 5.00
C GLY A 237 7.37 5.19 5.64
N TYR A 238 8.15 4.12 5.75
CA TYR A 238 7.70 2.85 6.31
C TYR A 238 7.34 2.93 7.80
N PRO A 239 8.25 3.37 8.70
CA PRO A 239 7.96 3.35 10.12
C PRO A 239 7.01 4.48 10.51
N ASN A 240 6.24 4.26 11.57
CA ASN A 240 5.54 5.32 12.30
C ASN A 240 6.52 6.17 13.14
N ASP A 241 6.04 7.11 13.94
CA ASP A 241 6.91 7.96 14.78
C ASP A 241 7.52 7.22 15.98
N ALA A 242 7.08 5.99 16.27
CA ALA A 242 7.76 5.07 17.19
C ALA A 242 8.85 4.21 16.51
N GLY A 243 9.10 4.40 15.22
CA GLY A 243 10.12 3.65 14.46
C GLY A 243 9.68 2.27 13.99
N VAL A 244 8.39 1.92 14.06
CA VAL A 244 7.88 0.60 13.73
C VAL A 244 7.19 0.60 12.37
N ASN A 245 7.55 -0.37 11.53
CA ASN A 245 6.82 -0.69 10.31
C ASN A 245 5.55 -1.46 10.68
N ILE A 246 4.38 -0.81 10.63
CA ILE A 246 3.11 -1.40 11.04
C ILE A 246 2.64 -2.58 10.18
N GLN A 247 3.15 -2.74 8.97
CA GLN A 247 2.91 -3.94 8.14
C GLN A 247 3.48 -5.20 8.81
N HIS A 248 4.52 -5.06 9.63
CA HIS A 248 5.22 -6.13 10.34
C HIS A 248 5.42 -5.81 11.83
N ASP A 249 4.35 -5.36 12.47
CA ASP A 249 4.29 -5.07 13.92
C ASP A 249 4.31 -6.36 14.77
N ASP A 250 4.44 -6.21 16.07
CA ASP A 250 4.24 -7.30 17.04
C ASP A 250 2.75 -7.61 17.22
N PHE A 251 2.22 -8.47 16.35
CA PHE A 251 0.79 -8.81 16.37
C PHE A 251 0.35 -9.64 17.57
N PHE A 252 1.27 -10.24 18.29
CA PHE A 252 1.00 -11.11 19.44
C PHE A 252 1.30 -10.46 20.80
N GLY A 253 2.11 -9.40 20.80
CA GLY A 253 2.52 -8.67 22.00
C GLY A 253 1.97 -7.26 22.07
N LYS A 254 2.84 -6.28 22.29
CA LYS A 254 2.49 -4.86 22.38
C LYS A 254 2.44 -4.23 20.99
N ARG A 255 1.25 -4.16 20.43
CA ARG A 255 1.01 -3.53 19.13
C ARG A 255 1.22 -2.02 19.15
N GLN A 256 1.55 -1.46 17.99
CA GLN A 256 1.49 -0.02 17.76
C GLN A 256 0.04 0.48 17.82
N PRO A 257 -0.18 1.76 18.13
CA PRO A 257 -1.54 2.33 18.21
C PRO A 257 -2.32 2.15 16.91
N GLU A 258 -1.68 2.30 15.75
CA GLU A 258 -2.29 2.10 14.42
C GLU A 258 -2.78 0.67 14.24
N THR A 259 -1.93 -0.30 14.54
CA THR A 259 -2.27 -1.72 14.46
C THR A 259 -3.41 -2.06 15.42
N GLN A 260 -3.36 -1.56 16.66
CA GLN A 260 -4.43 -1.79 17.64
C GLN A 260 -5.76 -1.20 17.15
N ALA A 261 -5.73 0.01 16.59
CA ALA A 261 -6.92 0.65 16.02
C ALA A 261 -7.54 -0.19 14.88
N LEU A 262 -6.72 -0.70 13.96
CA LEU A 262 -7.18 -1.57 12.87
C LEU A 262 -7.80 -2.88 13.42
N PHE A 263 -7.19 -3.49 14.43
CA PHE A 263 -7.71 -4.72 15.04
C PHE A 263 -9.02 -4.49 15.77
N ASP A 264 -9.12 -3.41 16.57
CA ASP A 264 -10.35 -3.08 17.28
C ASP A 264 -11.50 -2.79 16.33
N PHE A 265 -11.20 -2.03 15.27
CA PHE A 265 -12.18 -1.69 14.24
C PHE A 265 -12.58 -2.92 13.42
N ALA A 266 -11.62 -3.77 13.05
CA ALA A 266 -11.91 -5.03 12.35
C ALA A 266 -12.77 -6.00 13.20
N ALA A 267 -12.61 -6.00 14.54
CA ALA A 267 -13.45 -6.78 15.44
C ALA A 267 -14.92 -6.29 15.48
N LEU A 268 -15.12 -5.00 15.31
CA LEU A 268 -16.47 -4.41 15.22
C LEU A 268 -17.10 -4.66 13.85
N GLU A 269 -16.39 -4.32 12.80
CA GLU A 269 -16.89 -4.30 11.43
C GLU A 269 -16.87 -5.69 10.76
N ARG A 270 -15.96 -6.57 11.17
CA ARG A 270 -15.82 -7.95 10.64
C ARG A 270 -15.82 -7.99 9.12
N PRO A 271 -14.88 -7.31 8.45
CA PRO A 271 -14.85 -7.25 7.00
C PRO A 271 -14.74 -8.63 6.36
N ASP A 272 -15.42 -8.83 5.24
CA ASP A 272 -15.26 -10.03 4.42
C ASP A 272 -13.98 -9.95 3.58
N LEU A 273 -13.77 -8.79 2.97
CA LEU A 273 -12.64 -8.52 2.08
C LEU A 273 -11.97 -7.20 2.47
N ILE A 274 -10.66 -7.26 2.68
CA ILE A 274 -9.80 -6.09 2.89
C ILE A 274 -8.83 -5.99 1.71
N MET A 275 -8.81 -4.84 1.04
CA MET A 275 -7.84 -4.51 0.01
C MET A 275 -6.84 -3.51 0.60
N ASN A 276 -5.65 -3.99 0.93
CA ASN A 276 -4.54 -3.21 1.49
C ASN A 276 -3.63 -2.76 0.35
N MET A 277 -3.75 -1.49 -0.04
CA MET A 277 -3.13 -0.94 -1.24
C MET A 277 -1.72 -0.44 -0.95
N HIS A 278 -0.74 -1.09 -1.56
CA HIS A 278 0.68 -0.81 -1.53
C HIS A 278 1.23 -0.41 -2.91
N THR A 279 2.49 0.00 -2.96
CA THR A 279 3.16 0.43 -4.19
C THR A 279 4.64 0.06 -4.16
N GLY A 280 5.16 -0.40 -5.30
CA GLY A 280 6.57 -0.78 -5.46
C GLY A 280 6.77 -1.92 -6.46
N ALA A 281 5.68 -2.50 -6.95
CA ALA A 281 5.73 -3.60 -7.90
C ALA A 281 5.95 -3.12 -9.35
N VAL A 282 6.30 -4.07 -10.20
CA VAL A 282 6.46 -3.88 -11.66
C VAL A 282 5.11 -3.82 -12.38
N TYR A 283 4.08 -4.46 -11.80
CA TYR A 283 2.70 -4.49 -12.30
C TYR A 283 1.74 -4.60 -11.12
N MET A 284 0.45 -4.37 -11.35
CA MET A 284 -0.56 -4.58 -10.31
C MET A 284 -0.62 -6.07 -9.95
N THR A 285 -0.20 -6.40 -8.76
CA THR A 285 -0.20 -7.78 -8.23
C THR A 285 -0.86 -7.85 -6.87
N MET A 286 -1.15 -9.05 -6.41
CA MET A 286 -1.72 -9.32 -5.09
C MET A 286 -0.91 -10.40 -4.40
N HIS A 287 -0.71 -10.25 -3.10
CA HIS A 287 0.01 -11.23 -2.29
C HIS A 287 -0.96 -11.99 -1.42
N ARG A 288 -0.81 -13.33 -1.41
CA ARG A 288 -1.67 -14.22 -0.67
C ARG A 288 -1.33 -14.20 0.80
N PRO A 289 -2.30 -13.91 1.69
CA PRO A 289 -2.09 -14.04 3.12
C PRO A 289 -1.96 -15.52 3.51
N PHE A 290 -1.42 -15.79 4.70
CA PHE A 290 -1.53 -17.11 5.30
C PHE A 290 -2.95 -17.28 5.83
N CYS A 291 -3.73 -18.10 5.17
CA CYS A 291 -5.12 -18.37 5.50
C CYS A 291 -5.48 -19.82 5.23
N GLU A 292 -6.65 -20.23 5.68
CA GLU A 292 -7.17 -21.58 5.46
C GLU A 292 -7.29 -21.91 3.95
N PRO A 293 -7.21 -23.19 3.54
CA PRO A 293 -7.20 -23.58 2.14
C PRO A 293 -8.40 -23.06 1.33
N VAL A 294 -9.59 -23.00 1.94
CA VAL A 294 -10.80 -22.51 1.28
C VAL A 294 -10.66 -21.04 0.94
N LEU A 295 -10.19 -20.20 1.86
CA LEU A 295 -9.92 -18.79 1.59
C LEU A 295 -8.79 -18.58 0.61
N SER A 296 -7.78 -19.44 0.64
CA SER A 296 -6.71 -19.39 -0.36
C SER A 296 -7.25 -19.60 -1.78
N ALA A 297 -8.21 -20.51 -1.96
CA ALA A 297 -8.88 -20.71 -3.26
C ALA A 297 -9.77 -19.51 -3.66
N VAL A 298 -10.45 -18.90 -2.70
CA VAL A 298 -11.21 -17.66 -2.93
C VAL A 298 -10.27 -16.53 -3.35
N PHE A 299 -9.13 -16.40 -2.69
CA PHE A 299 -8.11 -15.43 -3.06
C PHE A 299 -7.60 -15.64 -4.50
N ASP A 300 -7.27 -16.89 -4.89
CA ASP A 300 -6.82 -17.18 -6.24
C ASP A 300 -7.88 -16.79 -7.29
N SER A 301 -9.16 -17.00 -6.98
CA SER A 301 -10.27 -16.59 -7.83
C SER A 301 -10.37 -15.05 -7.93
N LEU A 302 -10.27 -14.33 -6.82
CA LEU A 302 -10.23 -12.87 -6.79
C LEU A 302 -9.05 -12.31 -7.61
N TYR A 303 -7.85 -12.88 -7.41
CA TYR A 303 -6.66 -12.47 -8.15
C TYR A 303 -6.86 -12.60 -9.65
N MET A 304 -7.35 -13.75 -10.12
CA MET A 304 -7.61 -13.97 -11.55
C MET A 304 -8.69 -13.02 -12.08
N TYR A 305 -9.69 -12.72 -11.28
CA TYR A 305 -10.78 -11.81 -11.64
C TYR A 305 -10.26 -10.39 -11.93
N VAL A 306 -9.44 -9.86 -11.04
CA VAL A 306 -8.82 -8.53 -11.20
C VAL A 306 -7.82 -8.52 -12.36
N GLN A 307 -6.92 -9.52 -12.46
CA GLN A 307 -5.92 -9.59 -13.53
C GLN A 307 -6.56 -9.66 -14.92
N LYS A 308 -7.62 -10.46 -15.07
CA LYS A 308 -8.36 -10.54 -16.33
C LYS A 308 -8.91 -9.17 -16.75
N ARG A 309 -9.42 -8.40 -15.80
CA ARG A 309 -9.98 -7.09 -16.11
C ARG A 309 -8.93 -6.05 -16.47
N LEU A 310 -7.83 -5.98 -15.71
CA LEU A 310 -6.70 -5.11 -16.05
C LEU A 310 -6.16 -5.39 -17.47
N THR A 311 -6.13 -6.66 -17.86
CA THR A 311 -5.73 -7.06 -19.23
C THR A 311 -6.73 -6.55 -20.28
N ILE A 312 -8.04 -6.71 -20.04
CA ILE A 312 -9.09 -6.25 -20.96
C ILE A 312 -9.06 -4.72 -21.15
N GLU A 313 -8.81 -3.98 -20.06
CA GLU A 313 -8.70 -2.51 -20.11
C GLU A 313 -7.38 -2.03 -20.72
N ASN A 314 -6.51 -2.96 -21.11
CA ASN A 314 -5.21 -2.69 -21.77
C ASN A 314 -4.31 -1.73 -20.96
N LEU A 315 -4.27 -1.89 -19.66
CA LEU A 315 -3.39 -1.12 -18.77
C LEU A 315 -1.99 -1.75 -18.77
N GLN A 316 -1.28 -1.68 -19.89
CA GLN A 316 -0.05 -2.42 -20.15
C GLN A 316 1.02 -2.25 -19.07
N GLY A 317 1.20 -1.05 -18.54
CA GLY A 317 2.14 -0.80 -17.42
C GLY A 317 1.73 -1.42 -16.09
N THR A 318 0.51 -1.93 -15.99
CA THR A 318 -0.06 -2.50 -14.76
C THR A 318 -0.44 -3.97 -14.90
N THR A 319 -0.40 -4.51 -16.13
CA THR A 319 -0.73 -5.90 -16.36
C THR A 319 0.47 -6.81 -16.13
N LYS A 320 0.16 -8.03 -15.76
CA LYS A 320 1.14 -9.06 -15.50
C LYS A 320 1.87 -9.47 -16.80
N PRO A 321 3.21 -9.65 -16.76
CA PRO A 321 3.95 -10.23 -17.88
C PRO A 321 3.51 -11.66 -18.22
N GLU A 322 3.48 -12.01 -19.49
CA GLU A 322 3.02 -13.34 -19.98
C GLU A 322 3.85 -14.51 -19.43
N ASN A 323 5.14 -14.28 -19.14
CA ASN A 323 6.04 -15.31 -18.61
C ASN A 323 5.82 -15.66 -17.13
N ILE A 324 4.96 -14.94 -16.42
CA ILE A 324 4.63 -15.24 -15.03
C ILE A 324 3.35 -16.09 -15.00
N ASN A 325 3.36 -17.21 -14.26
CA ASN A 325 2.21 -18.10 -14.15
C ASN A 325 0.94 -17.34 -13.69
N PRO A 326 -0.11 -17.23 -14.54
CA PRO A 326 -1.31 -16.46 -14.25
C PRO A 326 -2.16 -17.04 -13.12
N GLN A 327 -1.99 -18.30 -12.82
CA GLN A 327 -2.84 -19.04 -11.87
C GLN A 327 -2.32 -19.04 -10.44
N ARG A 328 -1.15 -18.43 -10.19
CA ARG A 328 -0.52 -18.48 -8.88
C ARG A 328 0.00 -17.12 -8.46
N ALA A 329 -0.77 -16.46 -7.61
CA ALA A 329 -0.28 -15.26 -6.93
C ALA A 329 0.90 -15.60 -6.00
N PRO A 330 1.85 -14.68 -5.81
CA PRO A 330 2.91 -14.86 -4.83
C PRO A 330 2.33 -15.01 -3.43
N ARG A 331 3.01 -15.77 -2.58
CA ARG A 331 2.69 -15.84 -1.14
C ARG A 331 3.51 -14.78 -0.42
N ASP A 332 2.85 -14.04 0.42
CA ASP A 332 3.50 -13.06 1.25
C ASP A 332 4.13 -13.68 2.50
N ALA A 333 4.97 -12.91 3.17
CA ALA A 333 5.38 -13.20 4.52
C ALA A 333 4.23 -13.01 5.52
N TYR A 334 4.42 -13.43 6.76
CA TYR A 334 3.50 -13.11 7.84
C TYR A 334 3.49 -11.60 8.10
N ASN A 335 2.34 -10.97 7.96
CA ASN A 335 2.17 -9.53 8.00
C ASN A 335 0.80 -9.17 8.59
N ILE A 336 0.44 -7.87 8.58
CA ILE A 336 -0.83 -7.38 9.12
C ILE A 336 -2.04 -8.01 8.43
N ASP A 337 -1.97 -8.36 7.15
CA ASP A 337 -3.07 -8.97 6.41
C ASP A 337 -3.35 -10.38 6.91
N THR A 338 -2.30 -11.16 7.12
CA THR A 338 -2.43 -12.47 7.79
C THR A 338 -2.95 -12.32 9.22
N ALA A 339 -2.45 -11.34 9.96
CA ALA A 339 -2.88 -11.09 11.33
C ALA A 339 -4.37 -10.69 11.41
N LEU A 340 -4.84 -9.83 10.50
CA LEU A 340 -6.27 -9.47 10.40
C LEU A 340 -7.14 -10.67 10.02
N ASN A 341 -6.66 -11.54 9.10
CA ASN A 341 -7.37 -12.78 8.80
C ASN A 341 -7.54 -13.67 10.04
N LEU A 342 -6.47 -13.88 10.80
CA LEU A 342 -6.53 -14.68 12.03
C LEU A 342 -7.39 -14.03 13.12
N HIS A 343 -7.41 -12.69 13.18
CA HIS A 343 -8.14 -11.94 14.20
C HIS A 343 -9.65 -11.91 13.96
N CYS A 344 -10.10 -11.50 12.78
CA CYS A 344 -11.53 -11.31 12.49
C CYS A 344 -12.08 -12.22 11.37
N GLY A 345 -11.22 -12.94 10.66
CA GLY A 345 -11.60 -13.83 9.55
C GLY A 345 -11.71 -13.15 8.19
N ALA A 346 -11.31 -11.90 8.07
CA ALA A 346 -11.29 -11.21 6.79
C ALA A 346 -10.35 -11.88 5.78
N LEU A 347 -10.73 -11.94 4.51
CA LEU A 347 -9.76 -12.11 3.44
C LEU A 347 -9.06 -10.78 3.22
N SER A 348 -7.92 -10.58 3.91
CA SER A 348 -7.11 -9.38 3.78
C SER A 348 -5.98 -9.63 2.78
N VAL A 349 -5.83 -8.71 1.82
CA VAL A 349 -4.97 -8.90 0.66
C VAL A 349 -4.09 -7.68 0.45
N VAL A 350 -2.76 -7.89 0.44
CA VAL A 350 -1.81 -6.88 -0.05
C VAL A 350 -1.97 -6.75 -1.56
N VAL A 351 -2.17 -5.54 -2.03
CA VAL A 351 -2.20 -5.21 -3.45
C VAL A 351 -1.02 -4.29 -3.74
N GLU A 352 -0.08 -4.77 -4.54
CA GLU A 352 1.07 -3.98 -4.96
C GLU A 352 0.81 -3.37 -6.34
N SER A 353 0.99 -2.07 -6.46
CA SER A 353 0.86 -1.35 -7.72
C SER A 353 2.20 -0.82 -8.23
N PRO A 354 2.31 -0.50 -9.53
CA PRO A 354 3.41 0.29 -10.05
C PRO A 354 3.44 1.69 -9.43
N SER A 355 4.63 2.28 -9.38
CA SER A 355 4.86 3.61 -8.83
C SER A 355 4.86 4.71 -9.90
N HIS A 356 4.47 5.93 -9.52
CA HIS A 356 4.60 7.13 -10.34
C HIS A 356 6.04 7.66 -10.44
N THR A 357 6.92 7.21 -9.54
CA THR A 357 8.28 7.74 -9.43
C THR A 357 9.28 7.04 -10.33
N PHE A 358 8.96 5.85 -10.82
CA PHE A 358 9.81 5.11 -11.76
C PHE A 358 8.99 4.27 -12.73
N ASP A 359 9.59 3.94 -13.88
CA ASP A 359 8.97 3.15 -14.93
C ASP A 359 9.61 1.77 -14.99
N ASN A 360 8.84 0.78 -15.38
CA ASN A 360 9.30 -0.59 -15.49
C ASN A 360 9.76 -0.94 -16.90
N LYS A 361 10.79 -1.79 -16.99
CA LYS A 361 11.15 -2.43 -18.26
C LYS A 361 10.18 -3.56 -18.56
N ILE A 362 9.47 -3.44 -19.67
CA ILE A 362 8.64 -4.52 -20.22
C ILE A 362 9.48 -5.44 -21.11
N SER A 363 8.88 -6.57 -21.53
CA SER A 363 9.50 -7.50 -22.47
C SER A 363 10.00 -6.76 -23.72
N GLY A 364 11.24 -7.01 -24.13
CA GLY A 364 11.90 -6.30 -25.25
C GLY A 364 12.67 -5.04 -24.87
N GLY A 365 12.74 -4.69 -23.57
CA GLY A 365 13.57 -3.58 -23.06
C GLY A 365 12.93 -2.19 -23.20
N ALA A 366 11.70 -2.08 -23.71
CA ALA A 366 10.95 -0.83 -23.70
C ALA A 366 10.52 -0.47 -22.29
N LEU A 367 10.39 0.84 -21.99
CA LEU A 367 9.85 1.32 -20.73
C LEU A 367 8.32 1.38 -20.78
N ALA A 368 7.67 0.82 -19.76
CA ALA A 368 6.26 1.04 -19.52
C ALA A 368 6.11 2.33 -18.70
N LEU A 369 5.66 3.40 -19.36
CA LEU A 369 5.46 4.69 -18.70
C LEU A 369 4.23 4.61 -17.78
N HIS A 370 4.43 4.90 -16.50
CA HIS A 370 3.35 4.96 -15.51
C HIS A 370 2.79 6.38 -15.44
N THR A 371 1.78 6.65 -16.28
CA THR A 371 1.09 7.94 -16.19
C THR A 371 0.17 7.99 -14.98
N PRO A 372 -0.03 9.17 -14.35
CA PRO A 372 -0.93 9.30 -13.21
C PRO A 372 -2.35 8.81 -13.50
N ASP A 373 -2.86 9.06 -14.71
CA ASP A 373 -4.20 8.62 -15.15
C ASP A 373 -4.30 7.09 -15.22
N MET A 374 -3.29 6.43 -15.79
CA MET A 374 -3.23 4.98 -15.88
C MET A 374 -3.15 4.34 -14.49
N LEU A 375 -2.34 4.91 -13.59
CA LEU A 375 -2.22 4.41 -12.22
C LEU A 375 -3.55 4.56 -11.46
N LEU A 376 -4.23 5.71 -11.61
CA LEU A 376 -5.55 5.89 -11.00
C LEU A 376 -6.59 4.94 -11.58
N ASP A 377 -6.61 4.75 -12.90
CA ASP A 377 -7.54 3.78 -13.52
C ASP A 377 -7.29 2.37 -12.99
N ALA A 378 -6.03 1.95 -12.83
CA ALA A 378 -5.69 0.64 -12.28
C ALA A 378 -6.18 0.48 -10.83
N GLN A 379 -6.02 1.50 -9.99
CA GLN A 379 -6.52 1.50 -8.61
C GLN A 379 -8.05 1.35 -8.58
N LEU A 380 -8.77 2.19 -9.34
CA LEU A 380 -10.24 2.16 -9.38
C LEU A 380 -10.79 0.85 -9.96
N ILE A 381 -10.14 0.29 -10.98
CA ILE A 381 -10.52 -1.02 -11.54
C ILE A 381 -10.29 -2.13 -10.51
N CYS A 382 -9.17 -2.09 -9.79
CA CYS A 382 -8.89 -3.06 -8.74
C CYS A 382 -10.00 -3.07 -7.68
N HIS A 383 -10.38 -1.90 -7.17
CA HIS A 383 -11.47 -1.77 -6.21
C HIS A 383 -12.82 -2.18 -6.81
N ARG A 384 -13.12 -1.77 -8.05
CA ARG A 384 -14.36 -2.15 -8.75
C ARG A 384 -14.54 -3.66 -8.83
N GLU A 385 -13.49 -4.35 -9.28
CA GLU A 385 -13.55 -5.80 -9.47
C GLU A 385 -13.56 -6.54 -8.13
N ALA A 386 -12.87 -6.04 -7.12
CA ALA A 386 -12.92 -6.60 -5.78
C ALA A 386 -14.33 -6.46 -5.14
N MET A 387 -14.96 -5.30 -5.25
CA MET A 387 -16.35 -5.09 -4.80
C MET A 387 -17.33 -5.97 -5.57
N ARG A 388 -17.17 -6.05 -6.89
CA ARG A 388 -18.00 -6.92 -7.75
C ARG A 388 -17.84 -8.38 -7.38
N PHE A 389 -16.61 -8.84 -7.17
CA PHE A 389 -16.35 -10.21 -6.70
C PHE A 389 -17.04 -10.50 -5.36
N LEU A 390 -16.96 -9.56 -4.40
CA LEU A 390 -17.64 -9.69 -3.11
C LEU A 390 -19.17 -9.82 -3.28
N VAL A 391 -19.76 -8.96 -4.11
CA VAL A 391 -21.22 -8.98 -4.39
C VAL A 391 -21.64 -10.28 -5.05
N GLU A 392 -20.91 -10.75 -6.06
CA GLU A 392 -21.24 -11.97 -6.80
C GLU A 392 -21.07 -13.25 -5.97
N THR A 393 -20.11 -13.26 -5.05
CA THR A 393 -19.77 -14.45 -4.25
C THR A 393 -20.39 -14.46 -2.86
N GLY A 394 -20.92 -13.32 -2.38
CA GLY A 394 -21.68 -13.20 -1.14
C GLY A 394 -20.87 -13.20 0.15
N GLY A 395 -19.55 -12.99 0.06
CA GLY A 395 -18.69 -12.76 1.20
C GLY A 395 -18.40 -13.99 2.08
N ARG A 396 -17.83 -13.76 3.24
CA ARG A 396 -17.29 -14.77 4.15
C ARG A 396 -18.31 -15.84 4.54
N SER A 397 -19.58 -15.47 4.74
CA SER A 397 -20.63 -16.41 5.12
C SER A 397 -20.91 -17.48 4.03
N LYS A 398 -20.59 -17.15 2.78
CA LYS A 398 -20.73 -18.06 1.62
C LYS A 398 -19.44 -18.79 1.29
N TRP A 399 -18.29 -18.13 1.47
CA TRP A 399 -17.00 -18.73 1.19
C TRP A 399 -16.66 -19.89 2.14
N THR A 400 -17.05 -19.76 3.41
CA THR A 400 -16.84 -20.79 4.43
C THR A 400 -18.12 -21.10 5.19
N PRO A 401 -19.10 -21.73 4.53
CA PRO A 401 -20.36 -22.08 5.17
C PRO A 401 -20.12 -23.11 6.28
N SER A 402 -20.90 -23.01 7.34
CA SER A 402 -20.89 -24.04 8.38
C SER A 402 -21.48 -25.33 7.82
N PRO A 403 -20.81 -26.49 7.98
CA PRO A 403 -21.27 -27.73 7.39
C PRO A 403 -22.63 -28.24 7.94
N ASN A 404 -23.12 -27.69 9.03
CA ASN A 404 -24.31 -28.14 9.75
C ASN A 404 -25.36 -27.04 9.96
N ARG A 405 -25.61 -26.24 8.92
CA ARG A 405 -26.71 -25.25 8.95
C ARG A 405 -27.70 -25.49 7.83
#